data_6c9325eb11e11d08ead53a652e5fbabe
#
_entry.id   6c9325eb11e11d08ead53a652e5fbabe
#
_cell.length_a   1.000
_cell.length_b   1.000
_cell.length_c   1.000
_cell.angle_alpha   90.00
_cell.angle_beta   90.00
_cell.angle_gamma   90.00
#
_symmetry.space_group_name_H-M   'P 1'
#
loop_
_entity.id
_entity.type
_entity.pdbx_description
1 polymer ?
#
loop_
_entity_poly.entity_id
_entity_poly.type
_entity_poly.pdbx_seq_one_letter_code
_entity_poly.pdbx_strand_id
1 'polypeptide(L)'
;TVYNALKDVDANKDGSINSDEIKKVKSIELESKDLTNADLAGLSEAVNCEKINLENNKNITNISFVKNLKQLKELYLRGTAVTDFTALNDLKAQLNFLFLPSAVSTATRLSFLSDTVYLKEGQELSIKEFTKGVFVNDTASEAFTITSSNTTAVSITGDKIKAGTKGQMATLTLKAGTTTKTIKVYTTDETGKIPTQAVVLNKTFVTLNPGKTEQLKITYLPDYATASIGTVKWTSSNGAVVTVDAAGKLTAKAAGKAIITAITSDGNVMYCIVTVENIKVSKITITTTTSNKIATGKKVTLKATVTPSNAYNK
;
A
#
# COMPACT_ATOMS: atom_id res chain seq x y z
N THR A 1 -40.49 -19.11 8.05
CA THR A 1 -39.70 -18.34 9.02
C THR A 1 -38.22 -18.74 8.97
N VAL A 2 -37.38 -18.13 9.81
CA VAL A 2 -35.90 -18.39 9.87
C VAL A 2 -35.63 -19.87 10.14
N TYR A 3 -36.35 -20.51 11.08
CA TYR A 3 -36.20 -21.95 11.34
C TYR A 3 -36.37 -22.80 10.06
N ASN A 4 -37.40 -22.56 9.29
CA ASN A 4 -37.63 -23.35 8.05
C ASN A 4 -36.51 -23.20 7.02
N ALA A 5 -35.82 -22.04 6.98
CA ALA A 5 -34.70 -21.83 6.11
C ALA A 5 -33.39 -22.49 6.63
N LEU A 6 -33.35 -22.80 7.92
CA LEU A 6 -32.16 -23.36 8.61
C LEU A 6 -32.37 -24.77 9.13
N LYS A 7 -33.57 -25.39 8.89
CA LYS A 7 -33.93 -26.72 9.43
C LYS A 7 -32.93 -27.85 9.14
N ASP A 8 -32.15 -27.72 8.07
CA ASP A 8 -31.15 -28.73 7.69
C ASP A 8 -29.96 -28.79 8.65
N VAL A 9 -29.75 -27.73 9.49
CA VAL A 9 -28.73 -27.73 10.52
C VAL A 9 -29.26 -28.14 11.91
N ASP A 10 -30.56 -28.32 12.08
CA ASP A 10 -31.19 -28.91 13.26
C ASP A 10 -30.82 -30.39 13.35
N ALA A 11 -29.70 -30.69 13.95
CA ALA A 11 -29.11 -32.03 13.98
C ALA A 11 -29.85 -32.97 14.95
N ASN A 12 -30.44 -32.43 16.02
CA ASN A 12 -31.16 -33.18 17.03
C ASN A 12 -32.68 -33.30 16.71
N LYS A 13 -33.16 -32.56 15.69
CA LYS A 13 -34.53 -32.55 15.20
C LYS A 13 -35.56 -32.16 16.27
N ASP A 14 -35.18 -31.27 17.18
CA ASP A 14 -36.05 -30.78 18.26
C ASP A 14 -37.00 -29.64 17.83
N GLY A 15 -36.84 -29.16 16.59
CA GLY A 15 -37.65 -28.08 16.03
C GLY A 15 -37.10 -26.68 16.37
N SER A 16 -35.89 -26.59 16.87
CA SER A 16 -35.20 -25.35 17.15
C SER A 16 -33.77 -25.39 16.62
N ILE A 17 -33.12 -24.23 16.48
CA ILE A 17 -31.71 -24.14 16.09
C ILE A 17 -30.93 -23.62 17.30
N ASN A 18 -30.10 -24.45 17.88
CA ASN A 18 -29.25 -24.08 19.02
C ASN A 18 -27.96 -23.38 18.58
N SER A 19 -27.18 -22.86 19.56
CA SER A 19 -25.96 -22.11 19.31
C SER A 19 -24.87 -22.89 18.56
N ASP A 20 -24.78 -24.20 18.72
CA ASP A 20 -23.78 -25.03 18.03
C ASP A 20 -24.22 -25.40 16.60
N GLU A 21 -25.51 -25.47 16.36
CA GLU A 21 -26.07 -25.71 15.05
C GLU A 21 -25.97 -24.45 14.17
N ILE A 22 -26.35 -23.30 14.70
CA ILE A 22 -26.28 -22.03 13.92
C ILE A 22 -24.86 -21.68 13.48
N LYS A 23 -23.85 -22.06 14.24
CA LYS A 23 -22.43 -21.88 13.85
C LYS A 23 -22.02 -22.72 12.64
N LYS A 24 -22.77 -23.75 12.27
CA LYS A 24 -22.50 -24.58 11.08
C LYS A 24 -23.05 -23.96 9.79
N VAL A 25 -23.92 -22.97 9.92
CA VAL A 25 -24.58 -22.32 8.77
C VAL A 25 -23.57 -21.56 7.95
N LYS A 26 -23.54 -21.81 6.63
CA LYS A 26 -22.72 -21.12 5.64
C LYS A 26 -23.51 -20.14 4.77
N SER A 27 -24.77 -20.41 4.53
CA SER A 27 -25.66 -19.57 3.74
C SER A 27 -27.05 -19.47 4.40
N ILE A 28 -27.60 -18.27 4.40
CA ILE A 28 -28.92 -17.96 4.92
C ILE A 28 -29.74 -17.32 3.80
N GLU A 29 -30.75 -18.03 3.30
CA GLU A 29 -31.64 -17.61 2.22
C GLU A 29 -33.06 -17.32 2.78
N LEU A 30 -33.32 -16.04 2.98
CA LEU A 30 -34.55 -15.55 3.62
C LEU A 30 -35.28 -14.52 2.76
N GLU A 31 -35.11 -14.56 1.46
CA GLU A 31 -35.77 -13.66 0.52
C GLU A 31 -37.30 -13.80 0.58
N SER A 32 -38.03 -12.66 0.55
CA SER A 32 -39.48 -12.60 0.43
C SER A 32 -40.22 -13.40 1.49
N LYS A 33 -39.80 -13.37 2.76
CA LYS A 33 -40.39 -14.09 3.89
C LYS A 33 -41.23 -13.19 4.82
N ASP A 34 -41.40 -11.91 4.46
CA ASP A 34 -42.11 -10.91 5.26
C ASP A 34 -41.56 -10.77 6.70
N LEU A 35 -40.25 -10.88 6.84
CA LEU A 35 -39.55 -10.85 8.13
C LEU A 35 -39.48 -9.46 8.73
N THR A 36 -39.37 -9.42 10.04
CA THR A 36 -39.12 -8.25 10.87
C THR A 36 -37.74 -8.34 11.54
N ASN A 37 -37.31 -7.28 12.22
CA ASN A 37 -36.06 -7.31 13.00
C ASN A 37 -36.08 -8.39 14.10
N ALA A 38 -37.23 -8.69 14.69
CA ALA A 38 -37.38 -9.73 15.72
C ALA A 38 -37.05 -11.12 15.20
N ASP A 39 -37.40 -11.40 13.93
CA ASP A 39 -37.13 -12.69 13.29
C ASP A 39 -35.62 -12.95 13.09
N LEU A 40 -34.81 -11.89 13.07
CA LEU A 40 -33.35 -11.98 12.89
C LEU A 40 -32.60 -12.20 14.22
N ALA A 41 -33.30 -12.25 15.35
CA ALA A 41 -32.70 -12.53 16.66
C ALA A 41 -32.00 -13.91 16.62
N GLY A 42 -30.77 -13.97 17.14
CA GLY A 42 -29.95 -15.19 17.13
C GLY A 42 -29.09 -15.37 15.89
N LEU A 43 -29.35 -14.71 14.75
CA LEU A 43 -28.47 -14.78 13.57
C LEU A 43 -27.06 -14.22 13.80
N SER A 44 -26.85 -13.41 14.85
CA SER A 44 -25.53 -12.94 15.28
C SER A 44 -24.58 -14.06 15.69
N GLU A 45 -25.10 -15.26 16.00
CA GLU A 45 -24.33 -16.45 16.34
C GLU A 45 -23.89 -17.27 15.12
N ALA A 46 -24.39 -16.96 13.93
CA ALA A 46 -24.00 -17.61 12.68
C ALA A 46 -22.61 -17.16 12.19
N VAL A 47 -21.60 -17.20 13.07
CA VAL A 47 -20.26 -16.59 12.89
C VAL A 47 -19.48 -17.15 11.70
N ASN A 48 -19.84 -18.34 11.20
CA ASN A 48 -19.23 -18.96 10.03
C ASN A 48 -20.03 -18.73 8.74
N CYS A 49 -21.11 -17.93 8.79
CA CYS A 49 -21.93 -17.63 7.63
C CYS A 49 -21.19 -16.75 6.63
N GLU A 50 -21.22 -17.14 5.37
CA GLU A 50 -20.53 -16.45 4.26
C GLU A 50 -21.51 -15.67 3.37
N LYS A 51 -22.79 -16.08 3.35
CA LYS A 51 -23.84 -15.46 2.52
C LYS A 51 -25.13 -15.27 3.31
N ILE A 52 -25.73 -14.08 3.20
CA ILE A 52 -27.06 -13.77 3.74
C ILE A 52 -27.89 -13.07 2.67
N ASN A 53 -29.05 -13.63 2.37
CA ASN A 53 -30.05 -13.02 1.51
C ASN A 53 -31.29 -12.66 2.33
N LEU A 54 -31.57 -11.37 2.48
CA LEU A 54 -32.73 -10.79 3.14
C LEU A 54 -33.63 -10.00 2.18
N GLU A 55 -33.44 -10.14 0.87
CA GLU A 55 -34.13 -9.33 -0.13
C GLU A 55 -35.66 -9.41 0.04
N ASN A 56 -36.33 -8.31 -0.31
CA ASN A 56 -37.75 -8.16 -0.32
C ASN A 56 -38.46 -8.36 1.06
N ASN A 57 -37.74 -8.15 2.17
CA ASN A 57 -38.30 -8.09 3.51
C ASN A 57 -38.42 -6.62 3.96
N LYS A 58 -39.48 -5.94 3.52
CA LYS A 58 -39.69 -4.49 3.70
C LYS A 58 -39.76 -4.03 5.16
N ASN A 59 -39.99 -4.92 6.11
CA ASN A 59 -40.08 -4.62 7.54
C ASN A 59 -38.71 -4.76 8.27
N ILE A 60 -37.65 -5.18 7.59
CA ILE A 60 -36.30 -5.21 8.13
C ILE A 60 -35.71 -3.80 8.01
N THR A 61 -35.40 -3.18 9.15
CA THR A 61 -34.79 -1.84 9.27
C THR A 61 -33.41 -1.86 9.93
N ASN A 62 -33.03 -3.00 10.57
CA ASN A 62 -31.82 -3.12 11.38
C ASN A 62 -31.05 -4.39 11.01
N ILE A 63 -29.76 -4.25 10.77
CA ILE A 63 -28.81 -5.34 10.46
C ILE A 63 -27.65 -5.39 11.46
N SER A 64 -27.81 -4.87 12.67
CA SER A 64 -26.72 -4.85 13.67
C SER A 64 -26.12 -6.22 13.98
N PHE A 65 -26.90 -7.29 13.81
CA PHE A 65 -26.47 -8.67 14.01
C PHE A 65 -25.28 -9.08 13.13
N VAL A 66 -25.13 -8.48 11.93
CA VAL A 66 -24.03 -8.86 11.00
C VAL A 66 -22.67 -8.43 11.49
N LYS A 67 -22.57 -7.52 12.47
CA LYS A 67 -21.28 -7.00 12.99
C LYS A 67 -20.33 -8.11 13.43
N ASN A 68 -20.87 -9.22 13.94
CA ASN A 68 -20.10 -10.35 14.44
C ASN A 68 -19.76 -11.39 13.36
N LEU A 69 -20.31 -11.28 12.17
CA LEU A 69 -20.21 -12.29 11.10
C LEU A 69 -18.95 -12.05 10.27
N LYS A 70 -17.76 -12.32 10.86
CA LYS A 70 -16.46 -12.03 10.26
C LYS A 70 -16.10 -12.89 9.05
N GLN A 71 -16.93 -13.88 8.70
CA GLN A 71 -16.78 -14.68 7.47
C GLN A 71 -17.73 -14.24 6.35
N LEU A 72 -18.59 -13.22 6.59
CA LEU A 72 -19.60 -12.78 5.64
C LEU A 72 -18.96 -12.17 4.38
N LYS A 73 -19.26 -12.73 3.21
CA LYS A 73 -18.75 -12.32 1.89
C LYS A 73 -19.85 -11.71 1.02
N GLU A 74 -21.10 -12.13 1.22
CA GLU A 74 -22.24 -11.72 0.40
C GLU A 74 -23.41 -11.31 1.27
N LEU A 75 -23.94 -10.11 1.04
CA LEU A 75 -25.10 -9.58 1.77
C LEU A 75 -26.09 -8.92 0.79
N TYR A 76 -27.31 -9.42 0.78
CA TYR A 76 -28.37 -9.00 -0.11
C TYR A 76 -29.48 -8.32 0.72
N LEU A 77 -29.68 -7.02 0.50
CA LEU A 77 -30.61 -6.15 1.26
C LEU A 77 -31.61 -5.40 0.37
N ARG A 78 -31.70 -5.71 -0.93
CA ARG A 78 -32.66 -5.04 -1.82
C ARG A 78 -34.08 -5.26 -1.30
N GLY A 79 -34.95 -4.24 -1.42
CA GLY A 79 -36.33 -4.32 -0.93
C GLY A 79 -36.47 -4.39 0.59
N THR A 80 -35.42 -4.16 1.37
CA THR A 80 -35.51 -3.91 2.83
C THR A 80 -35.59 -2.40 3.11
N ALA A 81 -35.91 -2.03 4.34
CA ALA A 81 -35.97 -0.65 4.82
C ALA A 81 -34.71 -0.24 5.65
N VAL A 82 -33.60 -0.92 5.46
CA VAL A 82 -32.34 -0.62 6.16
C VAL A 82 -31.77 0.71 5.69
N THR A 83 -31.44 1.59 6.62
CA THR A 83 -30.81 2.91 6.37
C THR A 83 -29.49 3.08 7.13
N ASP A 84 -29.29 2.34 8.22
CA ASP A 84 -28.04 2.35 8.99
C ASP A 84 -27.15 1.15 8.60
N PHE A 85 -25.99 1.43 8.07
CA PHE A 85 -24.98 0.46 7.62
C PHE A 85 -23.72 0.45 8.49
N THR A 86 -23.74 1.06 9.67
CA THR A 86 -22.56 1.14 10.57
C THR A 86 -22.06 -0.25 10.97
N ALA A 87 -22.94 -1.24 11.07
CA ALA A 87 -22.59 -2.64 11.32
C ALA A 87 -21.65 -3.25 10.26
N LEU A 88 -21.60 -2.67 9.06
CA LEU A 88 -20.75 -3.14 7.96
C LEU A 88 -19.36 -2.51 7.94
N ASN A 89 -19.05 -1.53 8.81
CA ASN A 89 -17.78 -0.82 8.73
C ASN A 89 -16.55 -1.72 8.80
N ASP A 90 -16.57 -2.72 9.69
CA ASP A 90 -15.48 -3.68 9.85
C ASP A 90 -15.52 -4.84 8.83
N LEU A 91 -16.61 -4.93 8.03
CA LEU A 91 -16.82 -6.01 7.06
C LEU A 91 -16.54 -5.57 5.61
N LYS A 92 -16.42 -4.28 5.34
CA LYS A 92 -16.30 -3.70 3.99
C LYS A 92 -15.23 -4.37 3.13
N ALA A 93 -14.07 -4.68 3.72
CA ALA A 93 -12.94 -5.24 2.98
C ALA A 93 -13.19 -6.68 2.50
N GLN A 94 -13.96 -7.47 3.28
CA GLN A 94 -14.18 -8.88 3.00
C GLN A 94 -15.44 -9.14 2.16
N LEU A 95 -16.39 -8.18 2.09
CA LEU A 95 -17.58 -8.32 1.27
C LEU A 95 -17.22 -8.35 -0.21
N ASN A 96 -17.57 -9.44 -0.88
CA ASN A 96 -17.46 -9.58 -2.34
C ASN A 96 -18.69 -9.01 -3.05
N PHE A 97 -19.87 -9.16 -2.44
CA PHE A 97 -21.12 -8.58 -2.95
C PHE A 97 -21.95 -7.96 -1.83
N LEU A 98 -22.46 -6.77 -2.11
CA LEU A 98 -23.35 -6.01 -1.23
C LEU A 98 -24.46 -5.35 -2.05
N PHE A 99 -25.66 -5.93 -2.01
CA PHE A 99 -26.82 -5.42 -2.71
C PHE A 99 -27.66 -4.57 -1.74
N LEU A 100 -27.61 -3.26 -1.93
CA LEU A 100 -28.21 -2.28 -1.03
C LEU A 100 -29.66 -1.95 -1.42
N PRO A 101 -30.50 -1.49 -0.48
CA PRO A 101 -31.83 -0.96 -0.78
C PRO A 101 -31.75 0.17 -1.84
N SER A 102 -32.81 0.30 -2.65
CA SER A 102 -32.86 1.31 -3.73
C SER A 102 -32.73 2.76 -3.23
N ALA A 103 -33.28 3.05 -2.05
CA ALA A 103 -33.26 4.39 -1.45
C ALA A 103 -31.89 4.83 -0.91
N VAL A 104 -30.86 3.96 -0.92
CA VAL A 104 -29.52 4.31 -0.42
C VAL A 104 -28.83 5.31 -1.34
N SER A 105 -28.29 6.39 -0.76
CA SER A 105 -27.65 7.46 -1.53
C SER A 105 -26.38 6.98 -2.25
N THR A 106 -26.06 7.61 -3.37
CA THR A 106 -24.82 7.38 -4.13
C THR A 106 -23.57 7.53 -3.28
N ALA A 107 -23.52 8.54 -2.40
CA ALA A 107 -22.38 8.74 -1.49
C ALA A 107 -22.18 7.54 -0.55
N THR A 108 -23.26 7.00 0.00
CA THR A 108 -23.22 5.79 0.83
C THR A 108 -22.76 4.59 0.02
N ARG A 109 -23.27 4.37 -1.19
CA ARG A 109 -22.83 3.28 -2.09
C ARG A 109 -21.33 3.35 -2.37
N LEU A 110 -20.84 4.51 -2.75
CA LEU A 110 -19.40 4.73 -3.01
C LEU A 110 -18.52 4.50 -1.78
N SER A 111 -19.04 4.71 -0.56
CA SER A 111 -18.31 4.50 0.69
C SER A 111 -17.95 3.03 0.96
N PHE A 112 -18.62 2.08 0.29
CA PHE A 112 -18.32 0.64 0.39
C PHE A 112 -17.20 0.19 -0.55
N LEU A 113 -16.79 1.03 -1.51
CA LEU A 113 -15.70 0.71 -2.42
C LEU A 113 -14.36 0.99 -1.76
N SER A 114 -13.40 0.11 -1.98
CA SER A 114 -12.03 0.28 -1.49
C SER A 114 -11.35 1.47 -2.19
N ASP A 115 -10.42 2.15 -1.50
CA ASP A 115 -9.59 3.20 -2.12
C ASP A 115 -8.47 2.61 -2.98
N THR A 116 -8.16 1.32 -2.76
CA THR A 116 -7.09 0.60 -3.46
C THR A 116 -7.53 -0.81 -3.78
N VAL A 117 -7.23 -1.25 -4.99
CA VAL A 117 -7.50 -2.59 -5.51
C VAL A 117 -6.25 -3.14 -6.19
N TYR A 118 -6.00 -4.44 -6.04
CA TYR A 118 -4.91 -5.17 -6.67
C TYR A 118 -5.50 -6.18 -7.64
N LEU A 119 -5.08 -6.11 -8.90
CA LEU A 119 -5.51 -7.03 -9.95
C LEU A 119 -4.29 -7.73 -10.56
N LYS A 120 -4.37 -9.03 -10.77
CA LYS A 120 -3.30 -9.76 -11.47
C LYS A 120 -3.26 -9.38 -12.93
N GLU A 121 -2.08 -9.41 -13.54
CA GLU A 121 -1.91 -9.22 -14.98
C GLU A 121 -2.91 -10.08 -15.77
N GLY A 122 -3.64 -9.46 -16.68
CA GLY A 122 -4.66 -10.13 -17.48
C GLY A 122 -5.98 -10.45 -16.77
N GLN A 123 -6.09 -10.22 -15.47
CA GLN A 123 -7.35 -10.46 -14.74
C GLN A 123 -8.47 -9.58 -15.28
N GLU A 124 -9.61 -10.19 -15.54
CA GLU A 124 -10.85 -9.51 -15.91
C GLU A 124 -11.87 -9.63 -14.80
N LEU A 125 -12.58 -8.54 -14.54
CA LEU A 125 -13.74 -8.48 -13.65
C LEU A 125 -14.87 -7.79 -14.39
N SER A 126 -16.12 -8.20 -14.12
CA SER A 126 -17.26 -7.37 -14.51
C SER A 126 -17.26 -6.09 -13.66
N ILE A 127 -17.85 -5.01 -14.19
CA ILE A 127 -18.04 -3.76 -13.42
C ILE A 127 -18.84 -4.04 -12.15
N LYS A 128 -19.80 -4.97 -12.21
CA LYS A 128 -20.59 -5.41 -11.06
C LYS A 128 -19.72 -6.02 -9.96
N GLU A 129 -18.80 -6.90 -10.30
CA GLU A 129 -17.83 -7.49 -9.35
C GLU A 129 -16.89 -6.44 -8.78
N PHE A 130 -16.32 -5.58 -9.64
CA PHE A 130 -15.44 -4.51 -9.23
C PHE A 130 -16.12 -3.55 -8.24
N THR A 131 -17.38 -3.21 -8.49
CA THR A 131 -18.18 -2.35 -7.61
C THR A 131 -18.89 -3.12 -6.50
N LYS A 132 -18.60 -4.41 -6.33
CA LYS A 132 -19.23 -5.30 -5.32
C LYS A 132 -20.75 -5.30 -5.39
N GLY A 133 -21.34 -5.03 -6.53
CA GLY A 133 -22.78 -4.99 -6.73
C GLY A 133 -23.52 -3.80 -6.11
N VAL A 134 -22.82 -2.86 -5.44
CA VAL A 134 -23.47 -1.74 -4.72
C VAL A 134 -24.28 -0.78 -5.60
N PHE A 135 -24.07 -0.81 -6.92
CA PHE A 135 -24.81 -0.02 -7.91
C PHE A 135 -25.91 -0.82 -8.65
N VAL A 136 -26.15 -2.06 -8.26
CA VAL A 136 -27.20 -2.89 -8.87
C VAL A 136 -28.49 -2.73 -8.10
N ASN A 137 -29.53 -2.14 -8.71
CA ASN A 137 -30.88 -1.96 -8.17
C ASN A 137 -31.90 -2.73 -9.02
N ASP A 138 -33.05 -3.04 -8.44
CA ASP A 138 -34.15 -3.78 -9.10
C ASP A 138 -34.86 -2.94 -10.20
N THR A 139 -34.90 -1.62 -10.04
CA THR A 139 -35.75 -0.75 -10.86
C THR A 139 -34.99 0.21 -11.77
N ALA A 140 -33.74 0.50 -11.48
CA ALA A 140 -32.81 1.23 -12.36
C ALA A 140 -31.40 1.05 -11.82
N SER A 141 -30.45 0.66 -12.67
CA SER A 141 -29.04 0.89 -12.36
C SER A 141 -28.85 2.40 -12.21
N GLU A 142 -28.41 2.89 -11.05
CA GLU A 142 -27.94 4.27 -11.00
C GLU A 142 -26.90 4.44 -12.09
N ALA A 143 -27.15 5.36 -13.02
CA ALA A 143 -26.22 5.65 -14.09
C ALA A 143 -24.93 6.19 -13.47
N PHE A 144 -23.88 5.43 -13.58
CA PHE A 144 -22.53 5.89 -13.22
C PHE A 144 -21.59 5.69 -14.39
N THR A 145 -20.54 6.47 -14.40
CA THR A 145 -19.44 6.34 -15.36
C THR A 145 -18.19 5.91 -14.63
N ILE A 146 -17.36 5.13 -15.30
CA ILE A 146 -16.04 4.74 -14.81
C ILE A 146 -15.00 5.04 -15.89
N THR A 147 -13.93 5.71 -15.51
CA THR A 147 -12.83 6.06 -16.40
C THR A 147 -11.48 5.65 -15.80
N SER A 148 -10.51 5.35 -16.65
CA SER A 148 -9.16 4.99 -16.26
C SER A 148 -8.16 6.08 -16.66
N SER A 149 -7.27 6.45 -15.75
CA SER A 149 -6.17 7.39 -16.02
C SER A 149 -5.04 6.76 -16.84
N ASN A 150 -4.98 5.43 -16.90
CA ASN A 150 -3.95 4.68 -17.62
C ASN A 150 -4.56 3.38 -18.18
N THR A 151 -4.94 3.41 -19.43
CA THR A 151 -5.61 2.28 -20.11
C THR A 151 -4.67 1.10 -20.40
N THR A 152 -3.35 1.32 -20.36
CA THR A 152 -2.35 0.23 -20.44
C THR A 152 -2.31 -0.56 -19.14
N ALA A 153 -2.47 0.13 -17.99
CA ALA A 153 -2.53 -0.52 -16.69
C ALA A 153 -3.91 -1.18 -16.47
N VAL A 154 -4.99 -0.44 -16.75
CA VAL A 154 -6.36 -0.93 -16.57
C VAL A 154 -7.24 -0.39 -17.67
N SER A 155 -7.71 -1.26 -18.55
CA SER A 155 -8.68 -0.92 -19.58
C SER A 155 -10.10 -1.19 -19.12
N ILE A 156 -11.07 -0.45 -19.70
CA ILE A 156 -12.50 -0.61 -19.46
C ILE A 156 -13.15 -0.78 -20.82
N THR A 157 -13.83 -1.90 -21.02
CA THR A 157 -14.51 -2.22 -22.29
C THR A 157 -15.88 -2.83 -22.01
N GLY A 158 -16.93 -2.10 -22.38
CA GLY A 158 -18.30 -2.51 -22.07
C GLY A 158 -18.51 -2.59 -20.55
N ASP A 159 -18.90 -3.75 -20.09
CA ASP A 159 -19.13 -4.04 -18.67
C ASP A 159 -17.91 -4.67 -17.94
N LYS A 160 -16.73 -4.69 -18.61
CA LYS A 160 -15.52 -5.33 -18.09
C LYS A 160 -14.40 -4.35 -17.79
N ILE A 161 -13.71 -4.65 -16.71
CA ILE A 161 -12.42 -4.04 -16.32
C ILE A 161 -11.36 -5.12 -16.49
N LYS A 162 -10.27 -4.78 -17.21
CA LYS A 162 -9.16 -5.70 -17.46
C LYS A 162 -7.86 -5.10 -17.00
N ALA A 163 -7.13 -5.83 -16.17
CA ALA A 163 -5.75 -5.50 -15.80
C ALA A 163 -4.82 -5.76 -17.00
N GLY A 164 -4.00 -4.77 -17.31
CA GLY A 164 -2.94 -4.88 -18.31
C GLY A 164 -1.64 -5.41 -17.69
N THR A 165 -0.50 -4.90 -18.18
CA THR A 165 0.83 -5.34 -17.75
C THR A 165 1.04 -5.12 -16.25
N LYS A 166 1.63 -6.12 -15.58
CA LYS A 166 2.01 -6.05 -14.16
C LYS A 166 2.99 -4.91 -13.89
N GLY A 167 2.98 -4.42 -12.65
CA GLY A 167 3.85 -3.33 -12.21
C GLY A 167 3.37 -1.94 -12.62
N GLN A 168 2.14 -1.83 -13.13
CA GLN A 168 1.51 -0.58 -13.53
C GLN A 168 0.47 -0.11 -12.49
N MET A 169 0.07 1.14 -12.59
CA MET A 169 -0.99 1.71 -11.77
C MET A 169 -1.93 2.57 -12.64
N ALA A 170 -3.22 2.47 -12.36
CA ALA A 170 -4.23 3.38 -12.85
C ALA A 170 -5.05 3.94 -11.68
N THR A 171 -5.52 5.17 -11.82
CA THR A 171 -6.60 5.70 -10.99
C THR A 171 -7.90 5.55 -11.77
N LEU A 172 -8.81 4.72 -11.26
CA LEU A 172 -10.16 4.65 -11.77
C LEU A 172 -11.01 5.72 -11.09
N THR A 173 -11.75 6.48 -11.90
CA THR A 173 -12.69 7.49 -11.42
C THR A 173 -14.11 7.04 -11.70
N LEU A 174 -14.87 6.79 -10.63
CA LEU A 174 -16.29 6.49 -10.69
C LEU A 174 -17.06 7.78 -10.40
N LYS A 175 -17.98 8.14 -11.29
CA LYS A 175 -18.84 9.31 -11.14
C LYS A 175 -20.30 8.88 -11.26
N ALA A 176 -21.09 9.15 -10.23
CA ALA A 176 -22.53 8.93 -10.21
C ALA A 176 -23.21 10.24 -9.76
N GLY A 177 -23.99 10.85 -10.66
CA GLY A 177 -24.51 12.20 -10.48
C GLY A 177 -23.40 13.22 -10.20
N THR A 178 -23.48 13.91 -9.07
CA THR A 178 -22.46 14.88 -8.61
C THR A 178 -21.35 14.25 -7.76
N THR A 179 -21.49 13.00 -7.35
CA THR A 179 -20.55 12.32 -6.45
C THR A 179 -19.49 11.57 -7.25
N THR A 180 -18.23 11.69 -6.80
CA THR A 180 -17.09 11.06 -7.43
C THR A 180 -16.30 10.26 -6.41
N LYS A 181 -15.82 9.06 -6.80
CA LYS A 181 -14.89 8.22 -6.05
C LYS A 181 -13.70 7.87 -6.93
N THR A 182 -12.50 7.99 -6.40
CA THR A 182 -11.28 7.52 -7.04
C THR A 182 -10.78 6.24 -6.37
N ILE A 183 -10.31 5.29 -7.18
CA ILE A 183 -9.77 4.02 -6.72
C ILE A 183 -8.42 3.81 -7.40
N LYS A 184 -7.37 3.61 -6.62
CA LYS A 184 -6.06 3.22 -7.15
C LYS A 184 -6.08 1.72 -7.46
N VAL A 185 -5.77 1.35 -8.68
CA VAL A 185 -5.66 -0.05 -9.10
C VAL A 185 -4.21 -0.32 -9.48
N TYR A 186 -3.62 -1.29 -8.79
CA TYR A 186 -2.26 -1.77 -9.05
C TYR A 186 -2.31 -3.11 -9.75
N THR A 187 -1.52 -3.26 -10.82
CA THR A 187 -1.40 -4.54 -11.51
C THR A 187 -0.25 -5.37 -10.91
N THR A 188 -0.54 -6.61 -10.56
CA THR A 188 0.37 -7.51 -9.85
C THR A 188 0.80 -8.69 -10.74
N ASP A 189 1.84 -9.39 -10.32
CA ASP A 189 2.20 -10.70 -10.84
C ASP A 189 1.25 -11.80 -10.32
N GLU A 190 1.48 -13.05 -10.72
CA GLU A 190 0.70 -14.21 -10.31
C GLU A 190 0.72 -14.45 -8.79
N THR A 191 1.74 -13.96 -8.08
CA THR A 191 1.87 -14.07 -6.63
C THR A 191 1.17 -12.92 -5.89
N GLY A 192 0.57 -11.97 -6.60
CA GLY A 192 -0.07 -10.80 -6.03
C GLY A 192 0.91 -9.68 -5.63
N LYS A 193 2.17 -9.74 -6.08
CA LYS A 193 3.17 -8.70 -5.83
C LYS A 193 3.27 -7.74 -7.01
N ILE A 194 3.60 -6.49 -6.72
CA ILE A 194 3.92 -5.49 -7.73
C ILE A 194 5.42 -5.61 -8.01
N PRO A 195 5.82 -6.04 -9.21
CA PRO A 195 7.23 -6.23 -9.53
C PRO A 195 7.98 -4.90 -9.58
N THR A 196 9.24 -4.94 -9.17
CA THR A 196 10.19 -3.86 -9.40
C THR A 196 10.58 -3.82 -10.87
N GLN A 197 10.40 -2.68 -11.52
CA GLN A 197 10.74 -2.49 -12.94
C GLN A 197 12.15 -1.93 -13.13
N ALA A 198 12.62 -1.14 -12.17
CA ALA A 198 13.98 -0.60 -12.16
C ALA A 198 14.45 -0.31 -10.73
N VAL A 199 15.77 -0.25 -10.57
CA VAL A 199 16.44 0.18 -9.34
C VAL A 199 17.45 1.28 -9.66
N VAL A 200 17.47 2.33 -8.83
CA VAL A 200 18.36 3.46 -9.00
C VAL A 200 19.04 3.82 -7.68
N LEU A 201 20.25 4.37 -7.77
CA LEU A 201 20.91 4.99 -6.61
C LEU A 201 20.44 6.43 -6.43
N ASN A 202 20.30 6.84 -5.19
CA ASN A 202 19.99 8.25 -4.83
C ASN A 202 21.09 9.22 -5.28
N LYS A 203 22.33 8.74 -5.48
CA LYS A 203 23.47 9.51 -5.94
C LYS A 203 24.36 8.70 -6.88
N THR A 204 24.71 9.26 -8.03
CA THR A 204 25.63 8.67 -9.01
C THR A 204 27.02 9.31 -8.94
N PHE A 205 27.13 10.47 -8.28
CA PHE A 205 28.38 11.18 -8.03
C PHE A 205 28.39 11.70 -6.60
N VAL A 206 29.53 11.57 -5.92
CA VAL A 206 29.74 12.05 -4.55
C VAL A 206 31.16 12.63 -4.45
N THR A 207 31.27 13.80 -3.83
CA THR A 207 32.58 14.39 -3.45
C THR A 207 32.66 14.46 -1.93
N LEU A 208 33.75 13.94 -1.37
CA LEU A 208 34.01 13.89 0.08
C LEU A 208 35.40 14.39 0.39
N ASN A 209 35.63 14.78 1.65
CA ASN A 209 36.98 14.95 2.20
C ASN A 209 37.33 13.70 3.04
N PRO A 210 38.61 13.41 3.25
CA PRO A 210 39.03 12.31 4.12
C PRO A 210 38.34 12.35 5.49
N GLY A 211 37.90 11.19 5.99
CA GLY A 211 37.17 11.02 7.24
C GLY A 211 35.67 11.33 7.17
N LYS A 212 35.13 11.81 6.04
CA LYS A 212 33.70 12.05 5.87
C LYS A 212 32.98 10.80 5.38
N THR A 213 31.69 10.73 5.67
CA THR A 213 30.83 9.62 5.28
C THR A 213 29.65 10.12 4.46
N GLU A 214 29.07 9.24 3.64
CA GLU A 214 27.87 9.50 2.86
C GLU A 214 27.03 8.24 2.79
N GLN A 215 25.70 8.37 2.75
CA GLN A 215 24.78 7.25 2.66
C GLN A 215 24.24 7.11 1.23
N LEU A 216 24.60 6.04 0.56
CA LEU A 216 23.93 5.63 -0.65
C LEU A 216 22.66 4.85 -0.30
N LYS A 217 21.58 5.12 -1.04
CA LYS A 217 20.31 4.43 -0.89
C LYS A 217 19.84 3.94 -2.25
N ILE A 218 19.23 2.76 -2.26
CA ILE A 218 18.54 2.23 -3.44
C ILE A 218 17.10 2.67 -3.38
N THR A 219 16.59 3.16 -4.50
CA THR A 219 15.19 3.47 -4.71
C THR A 219 14.64 2.50 -5.76
N TYR A 220 13.49 1.91 -5.48
CA TYR A 220 12.77 1.02 -6.38
C TYR A 220 11.80 1.81 -7.23
N LEU A 221 11.64 1.41 -8.48
CA LEU A 221 10.66 1.97 -9.38
C LEU A 221 9.76 0.86 -9.91
N PRO A 222 8.45 1.04 -9.89
CA PRO A 222 7.77 2.18 -9.29
C PRO A 222 7.94 2.19 -7.75
N ASP A 223 7.78 3.34 -7.11
CA ASP A 223 7.92 3.51 -5.65
C ASP A 223 6.93 2.69 -4.82
N TYR A 224 5.84 2.24 -5.46
CA TYR A 224 4.83 1.34 -4.90
C TYR A 224 5.14 -0.15 -5.14
N ALA A 225 6.28 -0.51 -5.71
CA ALA A 225 6.66 -1.92 -5.91
C ALA A 225 6.74 -2.67 -4.56
N THR A 226 6.19 -3.89 -4.54
CA THR A 226 6.14 -4.75 -3.34
C THR A 226 6.99 -6.01 -3.46
N ALA A 227 7.51 -6.31 -4.66
CA ALA A 227 8.45 -7.39 -4.85
C ALA A 227 9.81 -7.02 -4.25
N SER A 228 10.37 -7.92 -3.44
CA SER A 228 11.71 -7.74 -2.87
C SER A 228 12.77 -7.99 -3.94
N ILE A 229 13.78 -7.11 -4.02
CA ILE A 229 14.98 -7.34 -4.81
C ILE A 229 16.04 -8.19 -4.08
N GLY A 230 15.72 -8.67 -2.87
CA GLY A 230 16.63 -9.46 -2.05
C GLY A 230 17.78 -8.64 -1.45
N THR A 231 18.94 -9.29 -1.29
CA THR A 231 20.12 -8.66 -0.72
C THR A 231 20.87 -7.80 -1.75
N VAL A 232 21.54 -6.76 -1.26
CA VAL A 232 22.39 -5.89 -2.07
C VAL A 232 23.85 -6.11 -1.69
N LYS A 233 24.69 -6.41 -2.68
CA LYS A 233 26.13 -6.51 -2.51
C LYS A 233 26.78 -5.19 -2.90
N TRP A 234 27.47 -4.57 -1.96
CA TRP A 234 28.22 -3.34 -2.17
C TRP A 234 29.71 -3.61 -2.31
N THR A 235 30.36 -2.96 -3.27
CA THR A 235 31.80 -3.08 -3.47
C THR A 235 32.40 -1.71 -3.83
N SER A 236 33.67 -1.52 -3.48
CA SER A 236 34.48 -0.36 -3.87
C SER A 236 35.61 -0.81 -4.78
N SER A 237 35.83 -0.12 -5.89
CA SER A 237 36.99 -0.37 -6.78
C SER A 237 38.31 0.01 -6.15
N ASN A 238 38.31 0.86 -5.12
CA ASN A 238 39.51 1.27 -4.39
C ASN A 238 39.21 1.53 -2.90
N GLY A 239 39.34 0.47 -2.10
CA GLY A 239 39.12 0.52 -0.65
C GLY A 239 40.14 1.37 0.15
N ALA A 240 41.27 1.74 -0.45
CA ALA A 240 42.21 2.67 0.16
C ALA A 240 41.69 4.12 0.07
N VAL A 241 40.89 4.45 -0.93
CA VAL A 241 40.28 5.77 -1.13
C VAL A 241 38.93 5.86 -0.42
N VAL A 242 38.03 4.90 -0.64
CA VAL A 242 36.68 4.84 -0.06
C VAL A 242 36.31 3.40 0.26
N THR A 243 35.80 3.16 1.45
CA THR A 243 35.11 1.89 1.77
C THR A 243 33.61 2.09 1.75
N VAL A 244 32.88 1.00 1.49
CA VAL A 244 31.41 0.92 1.60
C VAL A 244 31.07 -0.26 2.50
N ASP A 245 30.09 -0.09 3.40
CA ASP A 245 29.58 -1.17 4.23
C ASP A 245 28.36 -1.87 3.58
N ALA A 246 27.86 -2.92 4.24
CA ALA A 246 26.71 -3.68 3.76
C ALA A 246 25.41 -2.86 3.67
N ALA A 247 25.32 -1.74 4.37
CA ALA A 247 24.19 -0.81 4.33
C ALA A 247 24.32 0.29 3.28
N GLY A 248 25.43 0.32 2.51
CA GLY A 248 25.70 1.35 1.51
C GLY A 248 26.30 2.65 2.08
N LYS A 249 26.78 2.64 3.33
CA LYS A 249 27.45 3.79 3.92
C LYS A 249 28.89 3.86 3.45
N LEU A 250 29.25 4.97 2.82
CA LEU A 250 30.60 5.30 2.37
C LEU A 250 31.41 5.88 3.51
N THR A 251 32.72 5.56 3.53
CA THR A 251 33.69 6.20 4.40
C THR A 251 34.91 6.58 3.56
N ALA A 252 35.15 7.87 3.39
CA ALA A 252 36.33 8.42 2.68
C ALA A 252 37.56 8.27 3.52
N LYS A 253 38.65 7.71 2.96
CA LYS A 253 39.92 7.48 3.66
C LYS A 253 41.04 8.40 3.17
N ALA A 254 41.29 8.41 1.88
CA ALA A 254 42.39 9.17 1.29
C ALA A 254 41.94 9.84 -0.02
N ALA A 255 42.63 10.90 -0.43
CA ALA A 255 42.36 11.57 -1.71
C ALA A 255 42.52 10.61 -2.90
N GLY A 256 41.62 10.72 -3.87
CA GLY A 256 41.56 9.85 -5.05
C GLY A 256 40.16 9.65 -5.57
N LYS A 257 40.02 8.68 -6.47
CA LYS A 257 38.70 8.28 -7.02
C LYS A 257 38.45 6.81 -6.79
N ALA A 258 37.20 6.47 -6.55
CA ALA A 258 36.71 5.10 -6.49
C ALA A 258 35.32 5.00 -7.13
N ILE A 259 34.99 3.86 -7.71
CA ILE A 259 33.65 3.50 -8.16
C ILE A 259 33.04 2.57 -7.11
N ILE A 260 31.90 2.97 -6.58
CA ILE A 260 31.09 2.11 -5.73
C ILE A 260 30.08 1.41 -6.61
N THR A 261 30.02 0.09 -6.50
CA THR A 261 29.09 -0.75 -7.25
C THR A 261 28.11 -1.38 -6.27
N ALA A 262 26.82 -1.29 -6.58
CA ALA A 262 25.75 -2.00 -5.89
C ALA A 262 25.16 -3.04 -6.85
N ILE A 263 25.08 -4.30 -6.41
CA ILE A 263 24.52 -5.41 -7.19
C ILE A 263 23.40 -6.03 -6.34
N THR A 264 22.20 -6.05 -6.90
CA THR A 264 21.04 -6.71 -6.28
C THR A 264 21.04 -8.20 -6.60
N SER A 265 20.37 -9.02 -5.80
CA SER A 265 20.32 -10.48 -6.00
C SER A 265 19.59 -10.90 -7.28
N ASP A 266 18.75 -10.02 -7.84
CA ASP A 266 18.09 -10.18 -9.14
C ASP A 266 18.92 -9.65 -10.33
N GLY A 267 20.20 -9.27 -10.08
CA GLY A 267 21.18 -8.95 -11.12
C GLY A 267 21.23 -7.49 -11.57
N ASN A 268 20.48 -6.56 -10.95
CA ASN A 268 20.63 -5.13 -11.28
C ASN A 268 21.95 -4.59 -10.78
N VAL A 269 22.66 -3.80 -11.60
CA VAL A 269 23.95 -3.21 -11.28
C VAL A 269 23.87 -1.70 -11.35
N MET A 270 24.31 -1.01 -10.30
CA MET A 270 24.34 0.45 -10.20
C MET A 270 25.70 0.95 -9.76
N TYR A 271 26.05 2.16 -10.21
CA TYR A 271 27.36 2.76 -9.95
C TYR A 271 27.24 4.14 -9.33
N CYS A 272 28.17 4.45 -8.41
CA CYS A 272 28.40 5.79 -7.90
C CYS A 272 29.89 6.10 -8.00
N ILE A 273 30.25 7.19 -8.67
CA ILE A 273 31.63 7.69 -8.74
C ILE A 273 31.89 8.56 -7.50
N VAL A 274 32.86 8.17 -6.71
CA VAL A 274 33.25 8.93 -5.52
C VAL A 274 34.60 9.57 -5.75
N THR A 275 34.69 10.89 -5.56
CA THR A 275 35.92 11.65 -5.55
C THR A 275 36.23 12.09 -4.12
N VAL A 276 37.40 11.76 -3.60
CA VAL A 276 37.85 12.25 -2.30
C VAL A 276 38.92 13.32 -2.55
N GLU A 277 38.62 14.52 -2.08
CA GLU A 277 39.49 15.68 -2.25
C GLU A 277 40.13 16.06 -0.91
N ASN A 278 41.44 16.37 -0.96
CA ASN A 278 42.13 16.91 0.20
C ASN A 278 41.58 18.29 0.58
N ILE A 279 41.55 18.57 1.86
CA ILE A 279 41.19 19.89 2.37
C ILE A 279 42.41 20.80 2.16
N LYS A 280 42.22 21.81 1.35
CA LYS A 280 43.30 22.77 1.05
C LYS A 280 43.53 23.73 2.23
N VAL A 281 44.79 24.14 2.43
CA VAL A 281 45.11 25.23 3.33
C VAL A 281 44.48 26.52 2.80
N SER A 282 43.68 27.19 3.61
CA SER A 282 43.08 28.49 3.27
C SER A 282 43.81 29.67 3.90
N LYS A 283 44.46 29.45 5.05
CA LYS A 283 45.20 30.52 5.75
C LYS A 283 46.34 29.93 6.60
N ILE A 284 47.45 30.59 6.61
CA ILE A 284 48.55 30.37 7.57
C ILE A 284 48.68 31.64 8.40
N THR A 285 48.60 31.50 9.72
CA THR A 285 48.82 32.61 10.66
C THR A 285 50.11 32.34 11.43
N ILE A 286 51.04 33.29 11.41
CA ILE A 286 52.26 33.21 12.19
C ILE A 286 52.11 34.15 13.38
N THR A 287 52.35 33.64 14.57
CA THR A 287 52.32 34.40 15.82
C THR A 287 53.65 34.27 16.54
N THR A 288 54.06 35.32 17.24
CA THR A 288 55.25 35.33 18.11
C THR A 288 54.77 35.43 19.56
N THR A 289 55.53 34.83 20.46
CA THR A 289 55.31 34.91 21.90
C THR A 289 55.89 36.19 22.56
N THR A 290 56.59 37.00 21.80
CA THR A 290 57.21 38.21 22.26
C THR A 290 56.95 39.40 21.32
N SER A 291 57.20 40.62 21.76
CA SER A 291 57.01 41.83 20.93
C SER A 291 57.73 41.75 19.57
N ASN A 292 57.15 42.45 18.57
CA ASN A 292 57.67 42.47 17.18
C ASN A 292 59.14 43.02 17.04
N LYS A 293 59.83 43.37 18.16
CA LYS A 293 61.21 43.81 18.19
C LYS A 293 62.07 42.77 18.88
N ILE A 294 63.12 42.31 18.18
CA ILE A 294 64.08 41.34 18.68
C ILE A 294 65.41 42.05 18.81
N ALA A 295 66.00 42.03 20.02
CA ALA A 295 67.34 42.57 20.24
C ALA A 295 68.44 41.71 19.54
N THR A 296 69.46 42.30 19.09
CA THR A 296 70.61 41.62 18.44
C THR A 296 71.12 40.46 19.30
N GLY A 297 71.28 39.26 18.68
CA GLY A 297 71.69 38.01 19.36
C GLY A 297 70.61 37.26 20.13
N LYS A 298 69.34 37.73 20.17
CA LYS A 298 68.23 37.02 20.79
C LYS A 298 67.45 36.15 19.77
N LYS A 299 66.90 35.02 20.24
CA LYS A 299 66.08 34.11 19.46
C LYS A 299 64.58 34.34 19.80
N VAL A 300 63.72 34.22 18.82
CA VAL A 300 62.26 34.21 19.00
C VAL A 300 61.68 32.95 18.41
N THR A 301 60.72 32.40 19.06
CA THR A 301 59.94 31.25 18.54
C THR A 301 58.71 31.75 17.79
N LEU A 302 58.65 31.39 16.53
CA LEU A 302 57.42 31.60 15.70
C LEU A 302 56.51 30.39 15.77
N LYS A 303 55.23 30.61 15.98
CA LYS A 303 54.20 29.57 15.92
C LYS A 303 53.39 29.77 14.66
N ALA A 304 53.42 28.79 13.77
CA ALA A 304 52.55 28.77 12.61
C ALA A 304 51.25 28.01 12.94
N THR A 305 50.11 28.57 12.60
CA THR A 305 48.82 27.94 12.68
C THR A 305 48.22 27.88 11.29
N VAL A 306 47.83 26.68 10.88
CA VAL A 306 47.21 26.40 9.58
C VAL A 306 45.70 26.31 9.74
N THR A 307 44.95 26.96 8.86
CA THR A 307 43.51 26.92 8.81
C THR A 307 43.06 26.34 7.45
N PRO A 308 42.13 25.40 7.41
CA PRO A 308 41.57 24.67 8.55
C PRO A 308 42.60 23.71 9.17
N SER A 309 42.45 23.37 10.45
CA SER A 309 43.42 22.54 11.20
C SER A 309 43.63 21.14 10.65
N ASN A 310 42.68 20.63 9.85
CA ASN A 310 42.70 19.35 9.15
C ASN A 310 43.13 19.47 7.66
N ALA A 311 43.69 20.58 7.24
CA ALA A 311 44.19 20.72 5.87
C ALA A 311 45.32 19.73 5.58
N TYR A 312 45.38 19.26 4.34
CA TYR A 312 46.45 18.41 3.82
C TYR A 312 47.74 19.25 3.56
N ASN A 313 48.89 18.66 3.79
CA ASN A 313 50.20 19.34 3.67
C ASN A 313 50.30 20.59 4.56
N LYS A 314 50.21 20.41 5.87
CA LYS A 314 50.45 21.45 6.87
C LYS A 314 51.96 21.78 6.92
#